data_1ff65af10c8a30bae163717a6915eab6
#
_entry.id   1ff65af10c8a30bae163717a6915eab6
#
_cell.length_a   1.000
_cell.length_b   1.000
_cell.length_c   1.000
_cell.angle_alpha   90.00
_cell.angle_beta   90.00
_cell.angle_gamma   90.00
#
_symmetry.space_group_name_H-M   'P 1'
#
loop_
_entity.id
_entity.type
_entity.pdbx_description
1 polymer ?
#
loop_
_entity_poly.entity_id
_entity_poly.type
_entity_poly.pdbx_seq_one_letter_code
_entity_poly.pdbx_strand_id
1 'polypeptide(L)'
;MLDNYEKFKKDVYALTKIDLNCYKEKQMRRRIDTLINKNGITSYDAYVDLIKKDKEKFEQFVNFLTINVSEFYRNPEQWKILEGEVFPKLIKTYGKNLKVWSAACSTGDEPYSLVMALSRQIPPVSYTHLRA
;
A
#
# COMPACT_ATOMS: atom_id res chain seq x y z
N MET A 1 13.45 -18.81 14.19
CA MET A 1 12.41 -17.82 14.47
C MET A 1 12.89 -16.98 15.62
N LEU A 2 12.94 -15.64 15.47
CA LEU A 2 13.43 -14.78 16.54
C LEU A 2 12.46 -14.79 17.72
N ASP A 3 12.98 -14.76 18.94
CA ASP A 3 12.15 -14.78 20.15
C ASP A 3 11.70 -13.37 20.54
N ASN A 4 10.55 -13.31 21.26
CA ASN A 4 10.01 -12.08 21.82
C ASN A 4 9.41 -11.07 20.84
N TYR A 5 8.65 -11.57 19.85
CA TYR A 5 7.97 -10.72 18.85
C TYR A 5 6.98 -9.73 19.48
N GLU A 6 6.32 -10.09 20.58
CA GLU A 6 5.38 -9.21 21.29
C GLU A 6 6.05 -7.96 21.86
N LYS A 7 7.25 -8.13 22.43
CA LYS A 7 8.04 -7.00 22.89
C LYS A 7 8.47 -6.11 21.71
N PHE A 8 8.92 -6.75 20.62
CA PHE A 8 9.30 -6.05 19.39
C PHE A 8 8.17 -5.18 18.83
N LYS A 9 6.93 -5.68 18.79
CA LYS A 9 5.77 -4.88 18.37
C LYS A 9 5.59 -3.61 19.21
N LYS A 10 5.75 -3.72 20.52
CA LYS A 10 5.68 -2.57 21.43
C LYS A 10 6.80 -1.56 21.20
N ASP A 11 8.02 -2.04 21.02
CA ASP A 11 9.18 -1.20 20.75
C ASP A 11 9.06 -0.47 19.42
N VAL A 12 8.60 -1.16 18.37
CA VAL A 12 8.32 -0.57 17.05
C VAL A 12 7.23 0.49 17.16
N TYR A 13 6.15 0.21 17.87
CA TYR A 13 5.08 1.21 18.07
C TYR A 13 5.57 2.45 18.81
N ALA A 14 6.40 2.28 19.83
CA ALA A 14 6.99 3.40 20.57
C ALA A 14 7.83 4.31 19.67
N LEU A 15 8.60 3.71 18.74
CA LEU A 15 9.51 4.42 17.83
C LEU A 15 8.82 5.04 16.61
N THR A 16 7.92 4.30 15.99
CA THR A 16 7.37 4.65 14.67
C THR A 16 5.92 5.08 14.69
N LYS A 17 5.19 4.80 15.79
CA LYS A 17 3.73 4.90 15.91
C LYS A 17 2.95 3.97 14.95
N ILE A 18 3.63 3.02 14.32
CA ILE A 18 3.01 2.00 13.47
C ILE A 18 2.64 0.80 14.33
N ASP A 19 1.35 0.47 14.36
CA ASP A 19 0.86 -0.71 15.08
C ASP A 19 0.94 -1.96 14.19
N LEU A 20 1.87 -2.85 14.53
CA LEU A 20 2.04 -4.12 13.81
C LEU A 20 0.87 -5.10 13.99
N ASN A 21 -0.02 -4.88 14.98
CA ASN A 21 -1.22 -5.69 15.16
C ASN A 21 -2.27 -5.44 14.05
N CYS A 22 -2.19 -4.31 13.34
CA CYS A 22 -3.04 -4.02 12.20
C CYS A 22 -2.72 -4.86 10.95
N TYR A 23 -1.62 -5.60 10.97
CA TYR A 23 -1.17 -6.44 9.85
C TYR A 23 -1.43 -7.92 10.13
N LYS A 24 -1.46 -8.74 9.06
CA LYS A 24 -1.50 -10.20 9.20
C LYS A 24 -0.19 -10.68 9.84
N GLU A 25 -0.24 -11.04 11.12
CA GLU A 25 0.93 -11.31 11.96
C GLU A 25 1.93 -12.26 11.31
N LYS A 26 1.48 -13.45 10.87
CA LYS A 26 2.35 -14.46 10.26
C LYS A 26 3.14 -13.92 9.06
N GLN A 27 2.50 -13.10 8.22
CA GLN A 27 3.14 -12.55 7.03
C GLN A 27 4.09 -11.41 7.39
N MET A 28 3.68 -10.51 8.27
CA MET A 28 4.50 -9.38 8.71
C MET A 28 5.73 -9.87 9.47
N ARG A 29 5.57 -10.80 10.39
CA ARG A 29 6.67 -11.40 11.14
C ARG A 29 7.70 -12.04 10.21
N ARG A 30 7.28 -12.88 9.26
CA ARG A 30 8.19 -13.50 8.28
C ARG A 30 8.97 -12.46 7.48
N ARG A 31 8.33 -11.38 7.06
CA ARG A 31 8.98 -10.29 6.32
C ARG A 31 10.01 -9.58 7.18
N ILE A 32 9.66 -9.26 8.42
CA ILE A 32 10.56 -8.59 9.38
C ILE A 32 11.75 -9.49 9.69
N ASP A 33 11.53 -10.78 9.98
CA ASP A 33 12.61 -11.74 10.21
C ASP A 33 13.58 -11.80 9.02
N THR A 34 13.07 -11.77 7.81
CA THR A 34 13.90 -11.74 6.59
C THR A 34 14.73 -10.46 6.51
N LEU A 35 14.15 -9.30 6.84
CA LEU A 35 14.86 -8.02 6.84
C LEU A 35 15.97 -7.98 7.90
N ILE A 36 15.68 -8.45 9.12
CA ILE A 36 16.61 -8.50 10.22
C ILE A 36 17.80 -9.41 9.87
N ASN A 37 17.52 -10.60 9.37
CA ASN A 37 18.55 -11.55 8.93
C ASN A 37 19.42 -10.99 7.79
N LYS A 38 18.82 -10.25 6.84
CA LYS A 38 19.55 -9.56 5.76
C LYS A 38 20.54 -8.52 6.27
N ASN A 39 20.28 -7.93 7.45
CA ASN A 39 21.20 -7.03 8.13
C ASN A 39 22.23 -7.76 9.01
N GLY A 40 22.28 -9.09 8.98
CA GLY A 40 23.22 -9.88 9.77
C GLY A 40 22.88 -9.94 11.25
N ILE A 41 21.67 -9.60 11.65
CA ILE A 41 21.22 -9.53 13.04
C ILE A 41 20.35 -10.75 13.34
N THR A 42 20.48 -11.31 14.54
CA THR A 42 19.81 -12.54 14.97
C THR A 42 18.82 -12.33 16.12
N SER A 43 18.60 -11.08 16.55
CA SER A 43 17.61 -10.79 17.60
C SER A 43 16.84 -9.50 17.32
N TYR A 44 15.58 -9.45 17.79
CA TYR A 44 14.75 -8.25 17.68
C TYR A 44 15.32 -7.08 18.48
N ASP A 45 15.82 -7.34 19.70
CA ASP A 45 16.37 -6.28 20.56
C ASP A 45 17.58 -5.60 19.91
N ALA A 46 18.51 -6.39 19.34
CA ALA A 46 19.66 -5.83 18.63
C ALA A 46 19.25 -5.03 17.38
N TYR A 47 18.18 -5.45 16.69
CA TYR A 47 17.67 -4.70 15.55
C TYR A 47 17.01 -3.38 15.98
N VAL A 48 16.25 -3.39 17.07
CA VAL A 48 15.69 -2.16 17.66
C VAL A 48 16.78 -1.18 18.05
N ASP A 49 17.86 -1.67 18.65
CA ASP A 49 19.01 -0.83 19.02
C ASP A 49 19.73 -0.25 17.79
N LEU A 50 19.83 -1.02 16.70
CA LEU A 50 20.37 -0.53 15.44
C LEU A 50 19.53 0.63 14.88
N ILE A 51 18.23 0.44 14.74
CA ILE A 51 17.35 1.48 14.17
C ILE A 51 17.18 2.72 15.06
N LYS A 52 17.46 2.61 16.35
CA LYS A 52 17.53 3.77 17.26
C LYS A 52 18.78 4.62 17.01
N LYS A 53 19.89 4.01 16.64
CA LYS A 53 21.20 4.67 16.47
C LYS A 53 21.46 5.15 15.06
N ASP A 54 20.88 4.47 14.07
CA ASP A 54 21.11 4.72 12.65
C ASP A 54 19.83 5.21 11.98
N LYS A 55 19.80 6.50 11.64
CA LYS A 55 18.64 7.15 11.01
C LYS A 55 18.32 6.55 9.64
N GLU A 56 19.33 6.19 8.86
CA GLU A 56 19.12 5.60 7.54
C GLU A 56 18.45 4.22 7.67
N LYS A 57 18.90 3.39 8.61
CA LYS A 57 18.28 2.10 8.92
C LYS A 57 16.87 2.25 9.47
N PHE A 58 16.61 3.27 10.25
CA PHE A 58 15.25 3.59 10.71
C PHE A 58 14.34 3.94 9.54
N GLU A 59 14.75 4.82 8.63
CA GLU A 59 13.95 5.20 7.45
C GLU A 59 13.73 4.01 6.52
N GLN A 60 14.74 3.18 6.30
CA GLN A 60 14.60 1.92 5.54
C GLN A 60 13.59 0.98 6.18
N PHE A 61 13.59 0.86 7.50
CA PHE A 61 12.63 0.02 8.23
C PHE A 61 11.20 0.55 8.12
N VAL A 62 10.99 1.84 8.34
CA VAL A 62 9.66 2.46 8.19
C VAL A 62 9.14 2.30 6.78
N ASN A 63 9.96 2.56 5.77
CA ASN A 63 9.60 2.34 4.36
C ASN A 63 9.27 0.88 4.07
N PHE A 64 9.98 -0.05 4.68
CA PHE A 64 9.71 -1.49 4.54
C PHE A 64 8.37 -1.91 5.18
N LEU A 65 8.00 -1.34 6.32
CA LEU A 65 6.71 -1.61 6.97
C LEU A 65 5.54 -1.05 6.17
N THR A 66 5.70 0.16 5.66
CA THR A 66 4.68 0.92 4.94
C THR A 66 4.74 0.69 3.43
N ILE A 67 5.10 -0.52 2.96
CA ILE A 67 5.25 -0.80 1.52
C ILE A 67 4.09 -0.21 0.73
N ASN A 68 4.37 0.90 0.09
CA ASN A 68 3.52 1.52 -0.90
C ASN A 68 3.83 0.89 -2.26
N VAL A 69 3.16 -0.22 -2.57
CA VAL A 69 3.15 -0.73 -3.92
C VAL A 69 2.08 0.04 -4.68
N SER A 70 2.50 0.84 -5.64
CA SER A 70 1.61 1.47 -6.61
C SER A 70 1.95 0.89 -7.98
N GLU A 71 0.93 0.46 -8.71
CA GLU A 71 1.05 -0.06 -10.06
C GLU A 71 -0.24 0.16 -10.84
N PHE A 72 -0.12 0.24 -12.16
CA PHE A 72 -1.29 0.29 -13.03
C PHE A 72 -2.10 -1.00 -12.90
N TYR A 73 -3.43 -0.87 -12.84
CA TYR A 73 -4.37 -2.00 -12.69
C TYR A 73 -4.04 -2.93 -11.51
N ARG A 74 -3.53 -2.38 -10.42
CA ARG A 74 -3.26 -3.14 -9.18
C ARG A 74 -4.48 -3.95 -8.77
N ASN A 75 -4.28 -5.24 -8.43
CA ASN A 75 -5.34 -6.21 -8.18
C ASN A 75 -6.27 -6.40 -9.41
N PRO A 76 -5.80 -7.00 -10.50
CA PRO A 76 -6.50 -7.05 -11.80
C PRO A 76 -7.90 -7.65 -11.73
N GLU A 77 -8.18 -8.55 -10.80
CA GLU A 77 -9.53 -9.10 -10.61
C GLU A 77 -10.55 -8.03 -10.18
N GLN A 78 -10.13 -7.05 -9.40
CA GLN A 78 -10.98 -5.91 -9.03
C GLN A 78 -11.32 -5.06 -10.26
N TRP A 79 -10.37 -4.85 -11.15
CA TRP A 79 -10.57 -4.09 -12.40
C TRP A 79 -11.52 -4.79 -13.36
N LYS A 80 -11.49 -6.12 -13.42
CA LYS A 80 -12.46 -6.90 -14.21
C LYS A 80 -13.88 -6.64 -13.73
N ILE A 81 -14.11 -6.60 -12.42
CA ILE A 81 -15.43 -6.30 -11.83
C ILE A 81 -15.80 -4.84 -12.11
N LEU A 82 -14.87 -3.89 -11.92
CA LEU A 82 -15.13 -2.48 -12.19
C LEU A 82 -15.54 -2.24 -13.64
N GLU A 83 -14.78 -2.76 -14.60
CA GLU A 83 -15.05 -2.59 -16.04
C GLU A 83 -16.27 -3.37 -16.52
N GLY A 84 -16.47 -4.59 -16.00
CA GLY A 84 -17.54 -5.48 -16.45
C GLY A 84 -18.91 -5.20 -15.84
N GLU A 85 -18.96 -4.71 -14.60
CA GLU A 85 -20.22 -4.58 -13.87
C GLU A 85 -20.45 -3.16 -13.33
N VAL A 86 -19.48 -2.58 -12.65
CA VAL A 86 -19.68 -1.33 -11.88
C VAL A 86 -19.81 -0.14 -12.82
N PHE A 87 -18.85 0.07 -13.73
CA PHE A 87 -18.88 1.21 -14.64
C PHE A 87 -20.08 1.19 -15.57
N PRO A 88 -20.45 0.07 -16.21
CA PRO A 88 -21.66 0.01 -17.03
C PRO A 88 -22.92 0.39 -16.23
N LYS A 89 -23.03 -0.09 -14.99
CA LYS A 89 -24.16 0.23 -14.11
C LYS A 89 -24.20 1.71 -13.74
N LEU A 90 -23.06 2.30 -13.39
CA LEU A 90 -22.96 3.73 -13.07
C LEU A 90 -23.31 4.60 -14.28
N ILE A 91 -22.78 4.28 -15.46
CA ILE A 91 -23.06 5.01 -16.70
C ILE A 91 -24.54 4.93 -17.06
N LYS A 92 -25.15 3.75 -16.92
CA LYS A 92 -26.59 3.57 -17.15
C LYS A 92 -27.44 4.39 -16.20
N THR A 93 -27.04 4.51 -14.93
CA THR A 93 -27.82 5.21 -13.90
C THR A 93 -27.62 6.72 -13.93
N TYR A 94 -26.39 7.19 -14.10
CA TYR A 94 -26.01 8.60 -13.95
C TYR A 94 -25.55 9.27 -15.24
N GLY A 95 -25.53 8.54 -16.36
CA GLY A 95 -25.02 9.04 -17.63
C GLY A 95 -23.50 9.13 -17.68
N LYS A 96 -22.99 9.91 -18.63
CA LYS A 96 -21.54 10.01 -18.92
C LYS A 96 -20.80 11.03 -18.04
N ASN A 97 -21.52 11.83 -17.28
CA ASN A 97 -20.93 12.88 -16.42
C ASN A 97 -20.59 12.33 -15.03
N LEU A 98 -19.69 11.36 -14.97
CA LEU A 98 -19.25 10.78 -13.71
C LEU A 98 -18.14 11.62 -13.09
N LYS A 99 -18.22 11.83 -11.77
CA LYS A 99 -17.13 12.35 -10.96
C LYS A 99 -16.52 11.21 -10.17
N VAL A 100 -15.23 10.98 -10.37
CA VAL A 100 -14.49 9.90 -9.72
C VAL A 100 -13.37 10.49 -8.87
N TRP A 101 -13.26 10.04 -7.65
CA TRP A 101 -12.21 10.41 -6.73
C TRP A 101 -11.36 9.20 -6.36
N SER A 102 -10.06 9.28 -6.65
CA SER A 102 -9.07 8.30 -6.21
C SER A 102 -8.40 8.82 -4.94
N ALA A 103 -8.75 8.22 -3.79
CA ALA A 103 -8.13 8.55 -2.52
C ALA A 103 -6.80 7.81 -2.36
N ALA A 104 -5.78 8.50 -1.83
CA ALA A 104 -4.44 7.94 -1.62
C ALA A 104 -3.79 7.40 -2.91
N CYS A 105 -3.82 8.19 -3.97
CA CYS A 105 -3.39 7.78 -5.32
C CYS A 105 -1.86 7.63 -5.52
N SER A 106 -1.04 7.96 -4.51
CA SER A 106 0.43 7.84 -4.56
C SER A 106 1.04 8.46 -5.81
N THR A 107 1.66 7.66 -6.69
CA THR A 107 2.31 8.08 -7.94
C THR A 107 1.36 8.30 -9.12
N GLY A 108 0.07 8.07 -8.92
CA GLY A 108 -0.96 8.30 -9.93
C GLY A 108 -1.39 7.06 -10.72
N ASP A 109 -0.84 5.89 -10.44
CA ASP A 109 -1.15 4.66 -11.17
C ASP A 109 -2.63 4.29 -11.11
N GLU A 110 -3.30 4.48 -9.97
CA GLU A 110 -4.72 4.21 -9.82
C GLU A 110 -5.61 5.20 -10.61
N PRO A 111 -5.47 6.54 -10.46
CA PRO A 111 -6.30 7.46 -11.23
C PRO A 111 -6.07 7.36 -12.74
N TYR A 112 -4.84 7.13 -13.19
CA TYR A 112 -4.58 6.87 -14.60
C TYR A 112 -5.21 5.55 -15.07
N SER A 113 -5.17 4.49 -14.26
CA SER A 113 -5.87 3.24 -14.56
C SER A 113 -7.39 3.45 -14.67
N LEU A 114 -7.97 4.27 -13.78
CA LEU A 114 -9.40 4.63 -13.84
C LEU A 114 -9.75 5.36 -15.14
N VAL A 115 -8.91 6.32 -15.57
CA VAL A 115 -9.12 7.03 -16.84
C VAL A 115 -9.05 6.06 -18.03
N MET A 116 -8.03 5.21 -18.07
CA MET A 116 -7.88 4.21 -19.14
C MET A 116 -9.06 3.22 -19.18
N ALA A 117 -9.52 2.74 -18.04
CA ALA A 117 -10.65 1.83 -17.93
C ALA A 117 -11.95 2.51 -18.37
N LEU A 118 -12.22 3.73 -17.91
CA LEU A 118 -13.40 4.50 -18.29
C LEU A 118 -13.38 4.92 -19.77
N SER A 119 -12.22 5.21 -20.34
CA SER A 119 -12.08 5.60 -21.75
C SER A 119 -12.55 4.53 -22.74
N ARG A 120 -12.59 3.28 -22.30
CA ARG A 120 -13.13 2.17 -23.10
C ARG A 120 -14.65 2.18 -23.16
N GLN A 121 -15.32 2.88 -22.24
CA GLN A 121 -16.77 2.90 -22.10
C GLN A 121 -17.39 4.27 -22.37
N ILE A 122 -16.63 5.33 -22.15
CA ILE A 122 -17.05 6.72 -22.32
C ILE A 122 -16.02 7.44 -23.21
N PRO A 123 -16.44 8.25 -24.21
CA PRO A 123 -15.52 9.04 -25.03
C PRO A 123 -14.61 9.97 -24.18
N PRO A 124 -13.35 10.16 -24.57
CA PRO A 124 -12.36 10.94 -23.79
C PRO A 124 -12.74 12.39 -23.47
N VAL A 125 -13.63 12.97 -24.23
CA VAL A 125 -14.13 14.36 -24.02
C VAL A 125 -14.94 14.54 -22.73
N SER A 126 -15.25 13.46 -22.02
CA SER A 126 -16.07 13.49 -20.79
C SER A 126 -15.27 13.66 -19.50
N TYR A 127 -13.93 13.65 -19.53
CA TYR A 127 -13.11 13.88 -18.34
C TYR A 127 -12.03 14.90 -18.61
N THR A 128 -12.03 15.90 -17.78
CA THR A 128 -11.20 17.09 -17.99
C THR A 128 -10.14 17.31 -16.93
N HIS A 129 -10.21 16.67 -15.78
CA HIS A 129 -9.27 16.94 -14.67
C HIS A 129 -8.88 15.70 -13.88
N LEU A 130 -7.57 15.39 -13.88
CA LEU A 130 -6.90 14.53 -12.92
C LEU A 130 -6.16 15.42 -11.92
N ARG A 131 -6.51 15.31 -10.63
CA ARG A 131 -5.74 15.90 -9.54
C ARG A 131 -5.19 14.77 -8.67
N ALA A 132 -3.90 14.73 -8.56
CA ALA A 132 -3.19 13.95 -7.55
C ALA A 132 -3.19 14.69 -6.22
#